data_8ea4268ef0cd378ad322ebda8706f780
#
_entry.id   8ea4268ef0cd378ad322ebda8706f780
#
_cell.length_a   1.000
_cell.length_b   1.000
_cell.length_c   1.000
_cell.angle_alpha   90.00
_cell.angle_beta   90.00
_cell.angle_gamma   90.00
#
_symmetry.space_group_name_H-M   'P 1'
#
loop_
_entity.id
_entity.type
_entity.pdbx_description
1 polymer ?
#
loop_
_entity_poly.entity_id
_entity_poly.type
_entity_poly.pdbx_seq_one_letter_code
_entity_poly.pdbx_strand_id
1 'polypeptide(L)'
;MRRTFILFAFLFLCSWRGYAQWNTNNILRMGQNAIYFDDYISAIDNFNNIIRVKPYLSEPYFFRGLAKLNLDDYEGAIQDYSKAIELNPNYFHAYMYRGVAWHNSRKYEEAMADYAQAIALEPRDAYVYANRGITEAEMGDFKAAEKDYSKALMIDSKLVAAYLNRAVVREKLDDWEGAMADCSSAIRLNMFSDDAFGLRGYLWFQHKEYHNAIEDFNRALKANPENKRILMSRAMVWYEMKKYPEVLNDYSEVIRIDSNYIYAYYNRAMLRAEVGEKNAAIRDLDKVVEMNPDNILIYFNRGLLKMDIRDWYGAYDDFTESIHLY
;
A
#
# COMPACT_ATOMS: atom_id res chain seq x y z
N MET A 1 56.80 25.28 32.75
CA MET A 1 55.74 24.26 32.97
C MET A 1 54.33 24.69 32.49
N ARG A 2 53.91 25.95 32.43
CA ARG A 2 52.58 26.33 32.00
C ARG A 2 52.31 26.24 30.47
N ARG A 3 53.32 26.30 29.60
CA ARG A 3 53.10 26.23 28.12
C ARG A 3 52.95 24.81 27.58
N THR A 4 53.50 23.82 28.23
CA THR A 4 53.37 22.40 27.83
C THR A 4 51.99 21.82 28.16
N PHE A 5 51.35 22.29 29.25
CA PHE A 5 49.99 21.82 29.62
C PHE A 5 48.91 22.31 28.64
N ILE A 6 49.06 23.47 28.07
CA ILE A 6 48.09 24.03 27.10
C ILE A 6 48.19 23.27 25.76
N LEU A 7 49.36 22.87 25.32
CA LEU A 7 49.55 22.08 24.08
C LEU A 7 48.96 20.66 24.23
N PHE A 8 49.15 20.03 25.37
CA PHE A 8 48.57 18.72 25.63
C PHE A 8 47.06 18.75 25.74
N ALA A 9 46.47 19.76 26.37
CA ALA A 9 45.04 19.94 26.43
C ALA A 9 44.41 20.20 25.04
N PHE A 10 45.10 20.94 24.18
CA PHE A 10 44.64 21.21 22.83
C PHE A 10 44.71 20.00 21.91
N LEU A 11 45.78 19.20 22.01
CA LEU A 11 45.90 17.90 21.31
C LEU A 11 44.91 16.88 21.81
N PHE A 12 44.61 16.85 23.11
CA PHE A 12 43.59 15.95 23.68
C PHE A 12 42.18 16.33 23.26
N LEU A 13 41.87 17.64 23.17
CA LEU A 13 40.60 18.14 22.69
C LEU A 13 40.44 17.91 21.16
N CYS A 14 41.51 18.06 20.38
CA CYS A 14 41.48 17.76 18.95
C CYS A 14 41.32 16.25 18.66
N SER A 15 42.02 15.39 19.41
CA SER A 15 41.90 13.92 19.28
C SER A 15 40.49 13.46 19.74
N TRP A 16 39.94 14.04 20.80
CA TRP A 16 38.59 13.72 21.27
C TRP A 16 37.50 14.17 20.28
N ARG A 17 37.66 15.34 19.65
CA ARG A 17 36.75 15.78 18.58
C ARG A 17 36.83 14.88 17.36
N GLY A 18 38.02 14.45 16.93
CA GLY A 18 38.19 13.52 15.82
C GLY A 18 37.60 12.15 16.12
N TYR A 19 37.82 11.63 17.33
CA TYR A 19 37.26 10.35 17.77
C TYR A 19 35.72 10.39 17.90
N ALA A 20 35.18 11.48 18.47
CA ALA A 20 33.73 11.69 18.55
C ALA A 20 33.07 11.87 17.17
N GLN A 21 33.78 12.53 16.23
CA GLN A 21 33.32 12.69 14.85
C GLN A 21 33.29 11.34 14.12
N TRP A 22 34.36 10.56 14.23
CA TRP A 22 34.44 9.24 13.62
C TRP A 22 33.40 8.27 14.20
N ASN A 23 33.17 8.29 15.50
CA ASN A 23 32.16 7.47 16.15
C ASN A 23 30.74 7.87 15.70
N THR A 24 30.42 9.16 15.57
CA THR A 24 29.10 9.63 15.12
C THR A 24 28.79 9.16 13.69
N ASN A 25 29.74 9.27 12.78
CA ASN A 25 29.55 8.84 11.38
C ASN A 25 29.37 7.31 11.30
N ASN A 26 30.07 6.57 12.15
CA ASN A 26 29.90 5.12 12.22
C ASN A 26 28.51 4.74 12.75
N ILE A 27 28.05 5.38 13.82
CA ILE A 27 26.70 5.15 14.39
C ILE A 27 25.62 5.55 13.38
N LEU A 28 25.80 6.67 12.65
CA LEU A 28 24.87 7.08 11.60
C LEU A 28 24.74 5.98 10.52
N ARG A 29 25.86 5.46 10.05
CA ARG A 29 25.88 4.36 9.08
C ARG A 29 25.25 3.08 9.63
N MET A 30 25.46 2.76 10.92
CA MET A 30 24.81 1.62 11.58
C MET A 30 23.28 1.80 11.59
N GLY A 31 22.78 2.99 11.91
CA GLY A 31 21.36 3.30 11.86
C GLY A 31 20.78 3.22 10.44
N GLN A 32 21.49 3.75 9.44
CA GLN A 32 21.08 3.63 8.03
C GLN A 32 21.05 2.18 7.55
N ASN A 33 22.05 1.37 7.94
CA ASN A 33 22.05 -0.06 7.64
C ASN A 33 20.89 -0.78 8.33
N ALA A 34 20.56 -0.43 9.57
CA ALA A 34 19.41 -0.99 10.27
C ALA A 34 18.10 -0.68 9.53
N ILE A 35 17.92 0.54 9.00
CA ILE A 35 16.77 0.85 8.12
C ILE A 35 16.77 -0.06 6.88
N TYR A 36 17.93 -0.25 6.23
CA TYR A 36 18.02 -1.08 5.02
C TYR A 36 17.64 -2.54 5.27
N PHE A 37 17.85 -3.05 6.49
CA PHE A 37 17.45 -4.40 6.90
C PHE A 37 16.12 -4.43 7.68
N ASP A 38 15.30 -3.38 7.60
CA ASP A 38 14.00 -3.24 8.26
C ASP A 38 14.05 -3.34 9.80
N ASP A 39 15.24 -3.20 10.41
CA ASP A 39 15.40 -3.12 11.87
C ASP A 39 15.24 -1.67 12.35
N TYR A 40 14.01 -1.18 12.28
CA TYR A 40 13.67 0.21 12.60
C TYR A 40 13.89 0.56 14.08
N ILE A 41 13.75 -0.42 14.98
CA ILE A 41 13.97 -0.19 16.42
C ILE A 41 15.46 0.09 16.68
N SER A 42 16.36 -0.76 16.20
CA SER A 42 17.80 -0.51 16.31
C SER A 42 18.23 0.77 15.59
N ALA A 43 17.58 1.11 14.47
CA ALA A 43 17.82 2.37 13.78
C ALA A 43 17.50 3.57 14.67
N ILE A 44 16.31 3.59 15.30
CA ILE A 44 15.88 4.64 16.23
C ILE A 44 16.87 4.78 17.38
N ASP A 45 17.31 3.70 17.99
CA ASP A 45 18.27 3.72 19.10
C ASP A 45 19.63 4.32 18.69
N ASN A 46 20.11 3.96 17.51
CA ASN A 46 21.36 4.52 16.95
C ASN A 46 21.23 6.05 16.75
N PHE A 47 20.11 6.53 16.17
CA PHE A 47 19.89 7.96 15.97
C PHE A 47 19.66 8.70 17.30
N ASN A 48 18.97 8.10 18.27
CA ASN A 48 18.85 8.64 19.62
C ASN A 48 20.22 8.88 20.27
N ASN A 49 21.15 7.96 20.11
CA ASN A 49 22.50 8.10 20.64
C ASN A 49 23.25 9.28 19.99
N ILE A 50 23.07 9.51 18.68
CA ILE A 50 23.66 10.67 18.01
C ILE A 50 23.00 11.97 18.49
N ILE A 51 21.66 12.03 18.52
CA ILE A 51 20.89 13.21 18.90
C ILE A 51 21.23 13.65 20.32
N ARG A 52 21.41 12.70 21.26
CA ARG A 52 21.79 13.00 22.64
C ARG A 52 23.13 13.73 22.73
N VAL A 53 24.09 13.42 21.85
CA VAL A 53 25.44 14.00 21.88
C VAL A 53 25.56 15.21 20.98
N LYS A 54 24.83 15.22 19.84
CA LYS A 54 24.88 16.24 18.80
C LYS A 54 23.46 16.64 18.35
N PRO A 55 22.66 17.31 19.20
CA PRO A 55 21.28 17.66 18.90
C PRO A 55 21.10 18.71 17.78
N TYR A 56 22.20 19.29 17.29
CA TYR A 56 22.22 20.30 16.24
C TYR A 56 22.38 19.71 14.83
N LEU A 57 22.51 18.39 14.68
CA LEU A 57 22.60 17.74 13.38
C LEU A 57 21.18 17.39 12.88
N SER A 58 20.83 17.85 11.68
CA SER A 58 19.51 17.58 11.06
C SER A 58 19.34 16.12 10.60
N GLU A 59 20.43 15.51 10.12
CA GLU A 59 20.44 14.20 9.48
C GLU A 59 19.97 13.05 10.41
N PRO A 60 20.37 12.95 11.70
CA PRO A 60 19.87 11.93 12.59
C PRO A 60 18.36 12.03 12.87
N TYR A 61 17.81 13.24 12.92
CA TYR A 61 16.37 13.43 13.05
C TYR A 61 15.65 12.96 11.80
N PHE A 62 16.16 13.31 10.61
CA PHE A 62 15.58 12.83 9.35
C PHE A 62 15.51 11.31 9.30
N PHE A 63 16.60 10.60 9.56
CA PHE A 63 16.63 9.13 9.51
C PHE A 63 15.81 8.49 10.64
N ARG A 64 15.74 9.11 11.83
CA ARG A 64 14.85 8.62 12.90
C ARG A 64 13.37 8.80 12.49
N GLY A 65 13.03 9.91 11.87
CA GLY A 65 11.71 10.13 11.29
C GLY A 65 11.39 9.08 10.22
N LEU A 66 12.35 8.72 9.37
CA LEU A 66 12.18 7.68 8.35
C LEU A 66 11.93 6.30 8.99
N ALA A 67 12.66 5.94 10.04
CA ALA A 67 12.43 4.70 10.78
C ALA A 67 11.04 4.68 11.45
N LYS A 68 10.62 5.80 12.04
CA LYS A 68 9.27 5.93 12.64
C LYS A 68 8.15 5.86 11.58
N LEU A 69 8.36 6.49 10.41
CA LEU A 69 7.40 6.42 9.31
C LEU A 69 7.14 4.98 8.88
N ASN A 70 8.18 4.16 8.80
CA ASN A 70 8.07 2.73 8.45
C ASN A 70 7.45 1.88 9.58
N LEU A 71 7.36 2.40 10.80
CA LEU A 71 6.63 1.79 11.93
C LEU A 71 5.22 2.39 12.09
N ASP A 72 4.73 3.13 11.11
CA ASP A 72 3.44 3.84 11.12
C ASP A 72 3.30 4.88 12.27
N ASP A 73 4.42 5.26 12.93
CA ASP A 73 4.46 6.38 13.89
C ASP A 73 4.55 7.71 13.11
N TYR A 74 3.44 8.07 12.47
CA TYR A 74 3.38 9.28 11.63
C TYR A 74 3.60 10.56 12.43
N GLU A 75 3.05 10.66 13.64
CA GLU A 75 3.22 11.84 14.48
C GLU A 75 4.67 12.01 14.94
N GLY A 76 5.30 10.93 15.38
CA GLY A 76 6.71 10.94 15.75
C GLY A 76 7.64 11.24 14.56
N ALA A 77 7.29 10.75 13.36
CA ALA A 77 8.01 11.07 12.13
C ALA A 77 7.89 12.56 11.77
N ILE A 78 6.68 13.13 11.83
CA ILE A 78 6.42 14.57 11.58
C ILE A 78 7.24 15.46 12.54
N GLN A 79 7.30 15.11 13.81
CA GLN A 79 8.09 15.85 14.80
C GLN A 79 9.59 15.82 14.43
N ASP A 80 10.11 14.67 14.06
CA ASP A 80 11.50 14.48 13.70
C ASP A 80 11.86 15.22 12.39
N TYR A 81 11.02 15.11 11.36
CA TYR A 81 11.22 15.86 10.13
C TYR A 81 11.11 17.38 10.35
N SER A 82 10.19 17.82 11.21
CA SER A 82 10.06 19.25 11.56
C SER A 82 11.33 19.76 12.25
N LYS A 83 11.92 18.93 13.13
CA LYS A 83 13.20 19.28 13.75
C LYS A 83 14.35 19.26 12.75
N ALA A 84 14.37 18.33 11.82
CA ALA A 84 15.36 18.30 10.74
C ALA A 84 15.28 19.56 9.87
N ILE A 85 14.07 20.03 9.54
CA ILE A 85 13.81 21.24 8.76
C ILE A 85 14.21 22.50 9.56
N GLU A 86 13.90 22.57 10.86
CA GLU A 86 14.32 23.68 11.73
C GLU A 86 15.84 23.84 11.71
N LEU A 87 16.57 22.71 11.76
CA LEU A 87 18.04 22.70 11.75
C LEU A 87 18.63 22.92 10.35
N ASN A 88 17.92 22.51 9.31
CA ASN A 88 18.32 22.70 7.91
C ASN A 88 17.09 23.06 7.06
N PRO A 89 16.74 24.34 6.87
CA PRO A 89 15.59 24.76 6.08
C PRO A 89 15.63 24.38 4.59
N ASN A 90 16.77 23.94 4.08
CA ASN A 90 16.93 23.50 2.69
C ASN A 90 16.94 21.96 2.57
N TYR A 91 16.47 21.25 3.60
CA TYR A 91 16.49 19.79 3.60
C TYR A 91 15.31 19.23 2.80
N PHE A 92 15.46 19.18 1.48
CA PHE A 92 14.45 18.69 0.52
C PHE A 92 13.75 17.39 0.97
N HIS A 93 14.55 16.35 1.28
CA HIS A 93 13.98 15.06 1.68
C HIS A 93 13.13 15.15 2.96
N ALA A 94 13.47 16.03 3.91
CA ALA A 94 12.69 16.16 5.13
C ALA A 94 11.30 16.77 4.85
N TYR A 95 11.18 17.72 3.92
CA TYR A 95 9.87 18.20 3.46
C TYR A 95 9.11 17.11 2.72
N MET A 96 9.74 16.41 1.76
CA MET A 96 9.08 15.36 0.99
C MET A 96 8.53 14.26 1.90
N TYR A 97 9.32 13.72 2.82
CA TYR A 97 8.89 12.65 3.71
C TYR A 97 7.95 13.13 4.82
N ARG A 98 8.02 14.40 5.26
CA ARG A 98 7.01 14.96 6.15
C ARG A 98 5.66 15.08 5.42
N GLY A 99 5.68 15.46 4.15
CA GLY A 99 4.50 15.42 3.29
C GLY A 99 3.88 14.02 3.21
N VAL A 100 4.70 12.96 3.05
CA VAL A 100 4.23 11.58 3.09
C VAL A 100 3.62 11.23 4.46
N ALA A 101 4.25 11.65 5.56
CA ALA A 101 3.73 11.39 6.90
C ALA A 101 2.40 12.14 7.16
N TRP A 102 2.26 13.39 6.67
CA TRP A 102 1.00 14.13 6.69
C TRP A 102 -0.08 13.44 5.87
N HIS A 103 0.24 12.99 4.66
CA HIS A 103 -0.68 12.23 3.80
C HIS A 103 -1.22 10.99 4.51
N ASN A 104 -0.35 10.17 5.11
CA ASN A 104 -0.74 8.96 5.82
C ASN A 104 -1.59 9.27 7.08
N SER A 105 -1.40 10.46 7.66
CA SER A 105 -2.25 10.99 8.74
C SER A 105 -3.55 11.63 8.23
N ARG A 106 -3.83 11.59 6.91
CA ARG A 106 -4.97 12.23 6.24
C ARG A 106 -5.01 13.76 6.37
N LYS A 107 -3.88 14.38 6.63
CA LYS A 107 -3.71 15.84 6.67
C LYS A 107 -3.17 16.31 5.33
N TYR A 108 -4.05 16.31 4.34
CA TYR A 108 -3.68 16.47 2.94
C TYR A 108 -3.20 17.89 2.61
N GLU A 109 -3.77 18.92 3.24
CA GLU A 109 -3.37 20.32 3.05
C GLU A 109 -1.94 20.56 3.52
N GLU A 110 -1.57 20.00 4.66
CA GLU A 110 -0.20 20.07 5.20
C GLU A 110 0.78 19.31 4.31
N ALA A 111 0.36 18.14 3.79
CA ALA A 111 1.15 17.37 2.83
C ALA A 111 1.42 18.19 1.55
N MET A 112 0.39 18.82 0.99
CA MET A 112 0.51 19.66 -0.21
C MET A 112 1.44 20.84 0.00
N ALA A 113 1.41 21.49 1.18
CA ALA A 113 2.32 22.59 1.51
C ALA A 113 3.78 22.11 1.55
N ASP A 114 4.04 20.95 2.14
CA ASP A 114 5.38 20.37 2.23
C ASP A 114 5.89 19.92 0.84
N TYR A 115 5.06 19.30 0.01
CA TYR A 115 5.46 18.98 -1.36
C TYR A 115 5.75 20.23 -2.20
N ALA A 116 5.01 21.32 -2.01
CA ALA A 116 5.30 22.57 -2.68
C ALA A 116 6.68 23.11 -2.29
N GLN A 117 7.08 23.04 -1.02
CA GLN A 117 8.41 23.42 -0.56
C GLN A 117 9.50 22.48 -1.11
N ALA A 118 9.25 21.17 -1.10
CA ALA A 118 10.17 20.20 -1.69
C ALA A 118 10.40 20.49 -3.19
N ILE A 119 9.34 20.76 -3.96
CA ILE A 119 9.45 21.12 -5.39
C ILE A 119 10.21 22.43 -5.59
N ALA A 120 10.03 23.42 -4.71
CA ALA A 120 10.78 24.68 -4.80
C ALA A 120 12.28 24.47 -4.59
N LEU A 121 12.67 23.51 -3.73
CA LEU A 121 14.07 23.17 -3.47
C LEU A 121 14.67 22.29 -4.58
N GLU A 122 13.95 21.25 -5.02
CA GLU A 122 14.41 20.28 -6.03
C GLU A 122 13.33 20.03 -7.10
N PRO A 123 13.20 20.93 -8.11
CA PRO A 123 12.14 20.84 -9.11
C PRO A 123 12.32 19.71 -10.14
N ARG A 124 13.39 18.93 -10.02
CA ARG A 124 13.68 17.78 -10.90
C ARG A 124 13.65 16.43 -10.19
N ASP A 125 13.07 16.35 -9.01
CA ASP A 125 12.82 15.08 -8.35
C ASP A 125 11.47 14.52 -8.79
N ALA A 126 11.47 13.31 -9.38
CA ALA A 126 10.25 12.67 -9.89
C ALA A 126 9.35 12.17 -8.76
N TYR A 127 9.93 11.76 -7.63
CA TYR A 127 9.18 11.17 -6.53
C TYR A 127 8.30 12.18 -5.81
N VAL A 128 8.73 13.44 -5.68
CA VAL A 128 7.91 14.46 -5.03
C VAL A 128 6.63 14.76 -5.82
N TYR A 129 6.72 14.78 -7.15
CA TYR A 129 5.53 14.93 -8.00
C TYR A 129 4.64 13.69 -7.91
N ALA A 130 5.22 12.48 -7.92
CA ALA A 130 4.44 11.26 -7.77
C ALA A 130 3.70 11.21 -6.42
N ASN A 131 4.35 11.57 -5.32
CA ASN A 131 3.73 11.60 -3.98
C ASN A 131 2.66 12.69 -3.87
N ARG A 132 2.87 13.87 -4.47
CA ARG A 132 1.83 14.90 -4.52
C ARG A 132 0.63 14.44 -5.34
N GLY A 133 0.86 13.82 -6.49
CA GLY A 133 -0.19 13.23 -7.30
C GLY A 133 -1.02 12.16 -6.58
N ILE A 134 -0.40 11.35 -5.71
CA ILE A 134 -1.13 10.41 -4.84
C ILE A 134 -2.06 11.19 -3.90
N THR A 135 -1.57 12.25 -3.29
CA THR A 135 -2.36 13.07 -2.36
C THR A 135 -3.51 13.78 -3.08
N GLU A 136 -3.25 14.35 -4.27
CA GLU A 136 -4.27 14.99 -5.12
C GLU A 136 -5.37 13.99 -5.53
N ALA A 137 -5.00 12.77 -5.88
CA ALA A 137 -5.95 11.71 -6.22
C ALA A 137 -6.85 11.32 -5.03
N GLU A 138 -6.29 11.22 -3.81
CA GLU A 138 -7.05 10.97 -2.58
C GLU A 138 -7.99 12.14 -2.22
N MET A 139 -7.61 13.36 -2.56
CA MET A 139 -8.47 14.55 -2.45
C MET A 139 -9.55 14.62 -3.54
N GLY A 140 -9.50 13.73 -4.54
CA GLY A 140 -10.42 13.71 -5.69
C GLY A 140 -10.06 14.67 -6.82
N ASP A 141 -8.93 15.37 -6.74
CA ASP A 141 -8.45 16.22 -7.85
C ASP A 141 -7.64 15.38 -8.86
N PHE A 142 -8.36 14.56 -9.61
CA PHE A 142 -7.77 13.67 -10.61
C PHE A 142 -7.03 14.40 -11.73
N LYS A 143 -7.43 15.63 -12.07
CA LYS A 143 -6.74 16.42 -13.11
C LYS A 143 -5.37 16.92 -12.65
N ALA A 144 -5.27 17.38 -11.40
CA ALA A 144 -4.00 17.76 -10.81
C ALA A 144 -3.09 16.53 -10.70
N ALA A 145 -3.61 15.42 -10.19
CA ALA A 145 -2.88 14.16 -10.05
C ALA A 145 -2.31 13.66 -11.40
N GLU A 146 -3.11 13.66 -12.47
CA GLU A 146 -2.63 13.29 -13.82
C GLU A 146 -1.48 14.17 -14.28
N LYS A 147 -1.58 15.49 -14.06
CA LYS A 147 -0.53 16.44 -14.41
C LYS A 147 0.76 16.16 -13.65
N ASP A 148 0.66 15.87 -12.35
CA ASP A 148 1.81 15.59 -11.52
C ASP A 148 2.47 14.25 -11.85
N TYR A 149 1.72 13.19 -12.07
CA TYR A 149 2.28 11.94 -12.58
C TYR A 149 2.92 12.11 -13.96
N SER A 150 2.33 12.92 -14.84
CA SER A 150 2.92 13.23 -16.14
C SER A 150 4.23 13.98 -15.99
N LYS A 151 4.34 14.90 -15.02
CA LYS A 151 5.57 15.59 -14.68
C LYS A 151 6.62 14.63 -14.11
N ALA A 152 6.24 13.74 -13.21
CA ALA A 152 7.11 12.70 -12.67
C ALA A 152 7.70 11.83 -13.80
N LEU A 153 6.87 11.35 -14.72
CA LEU A 153 7.26 10.52 -15.85
C LEU A 153 8.09 11.26 -16.91
N MET A 154 7.94 12.58 -17.02
CA MET A 154 8.81 13.42 -17.86
C MET A 154 10.22 13.53 -17.27
N ILE A 155 10.36 13.49 -15.94
CA ILE A 155 11.63 13.54 -15.23
C ILE A 155 12.27 12.14 -15.19
N ASP A 156 11.51 11.14 -14.79
CA ASP A 156 11.93 9.73 -14.78
C ASP A 156 10.90 8.84 -15.47
N SER A 157 11.17 8.51 -16.74
CA SER A 157 10.32 7.66 -17.56
C SER A 157 10.33 6.17 -17.15
N LYS A 158 11.10 5.77 -16.14
CA LYS A 158 11.16 4.40 -15.63
C LYS A 158 10.34 4.18 -14.35
N LEU A 159 9.67 5.20 -13.86
CA LEU A 159 8.90 5.15 -12.62
C LEU A 159 7.59 4.38 -12.84
N VAL A 160 7.65 3.04 -12.71
CA VAL A 160 6.51 2.12 -12.96
C VAL A 160 5.28 2.53 -12.13
N ALA A 161 5.46 2.87 -10.84
CA ALA A 161 4.37 3.28 -9.97
C ALA A 161 3.62 4.52 -10.50
N ALA A 162 4.33 5.49 -11.09
CA ALA A 162 3.68 6.68 -11.65
C ALA A 162 2.83 6.36 -12.88
N TYR A 163 3.24 5.39 -13.71
CA TYR A 163 2.37 4.91 -14.80
C TYR A 163 1.10 4.26 -14.26
N LEU A 164 1.22 3.37 -13.27
CA LEU A 164 0.06 2.66 -12.71
C LEU A 164 -0.91 3.62 -12.03
N ASN A 165 -0.39 4.55 -11.22
CA ASN A 165 -1.23 5.54 -10.55
C ASN A 165 -1.89 6.50 -11.56
N ARG A 166 -1.17 6.91 -12.62
CA ARG A 166 -1.76 7.72 -13.68
C ARG A 166 -2.82 6.97 -14.47
N ALA A 167 -2.62 5.67 -14.71
CA ALA A 167 -3.63 4.83 -15.34
C ALA A 167 -4.94 4.77 -14.54
N VAL A 168 -4.84 4.63 -13.20
CA VAL A 168 -6.01 4.68 -12.31
C VAL A 168 -6.71 6.04 -12.39
N VAL A 169 -5.95 7.11 -12.37
CA VAL A 169 -6.51 8.47 -12.46
C VAL A 169 -7.15 8.74 -13.82
N ARG A 170 -6.55 8.27 -14.90
CA ARG A 170 -7.09 8.39 -16.26
C ARG A 170 -8.39 7.61 -16.43
N GLU A 171 -8.49 6.44 -15.81
CA GLU A 171 -9.77 5.70 -15.77
C GLU A 171 -10.85 6.54 -15.08
N LYS A 172 -10.56 7.24 -13.98
CA LYS A 172 -11.49 8.16 -13.31
C LYS A 172 -11.84 9.40 -14.14
N LEU A 173 -11.01 9.76 -15.09
CA LEU A 173 -11.21 10.86 -16.04
C LEU A 173 -11.83 10.41 -17.36
N ASP A 174 -12.25 9.15 -17.46
CA ASP A 174 -12.77 8.52 -18.67
C ASP A 174 -11.76 8.48 -19.86
N ASP A 175 -10.45 8.65 -19.58
CA ASP A 175 -9.37 8.48 -20.55
C ASP A 175 -8.90 7.02 -20.59
N TRP A 176 -9.74 6.16 -21.14
CA TRP A 176 -9.44 4.73 -21.23
C TRP A 176 -8.19 4.43 -22.07
N GLU A 177 -8.02 5.10 -23.20
CA GLU A 177 -6.88 4.88 -24.11
C GLU A 177 -5.55 5.24 -23.42
N GLY A 178 -5.54 6.38 -22.72
CA GLY A 178 -4.40 6.80 -21.93
C GLY A 178 -4.08 5.84 -20.79
N ALA A 179 -5.10 5.34 -20.07
CA ALA A 179 -4.93 4.36 -19.01
C ALA A 179 -4.32 3.05 -19.54
N MET A 180 -4.80 2.54 -20.66
CA MET A 180 -4.28 1.34 -21.33
C MET A 180 -2.85 1.51 -21.80
N ALA A 181 -2.50 2.68 -22.35
CA ALA A 181 -1.14 3.01 -22.77
C ALA A 181 -0.17 3.04 -21.58
N ASP A 182 -0.60 3.58 -20.45
CA ASP A 182 0.18 3.63 -19.20
C ASP A 182 0.42 2.23 -18.64
N CYS A 183 -0.61 1.38 -18.53
CA CYS A 183 -0.44 -0.03 -18.14
C CYS A 183 0.53 -0.77 -19.05
N SER A 184 0.42 -0.55 -20.36
CA SER A 184 1.32 -1.16 -21.33
C SER A 184 2.76 -0.67 -21.20
N SER A 185 2.96 0.59 -20.80
CA SER A 185 4.28 1.15 -20.50
C SER A 185 4.86 0.53 -19.22
N ALA A 186 4.06 0.39 -18.16
CA ALA A 186 4.45 -0.30 -16.94
C ALA A 186 4.87 -1.75 -17.20
N ILE A 187 4.12 -2.49 -18.03
CA ILE A 187 4.44 -3.87 -18.43
C ILE A 187 5.74 -3.95 -19.21
N ARG A 188 6.02 -3.00 -20.11
CA ARG A 188 7.31 -2.97 -20.85
C ARG A 188 8.51 -2.76 -19.93
N LEU A 189 8.33 -1.98 -18.86
CA LEU A 189 9.37 -1.73 -17.87
C LEU A 189 9.55 -2.90 -16.90
N ASN A 190 8.47 -3.58 -16.55
CA ASN A 190 8.48 -4.77 -15.68
C ASN A 190 7.50 -5.82 -16.24
N MET A 191 8.03 -6.76 -17.01
CA MET A 191 7.24 -7.84 -17.63
C MET A 191 6.69 -8.88 -16.63
N PHE A 192 7.05 -8.78 -15.36
CA PHE A 192 6.58 -9.66 -14.28
C PHE A 192 5.73 -8.90 -13.25
N SER A 193 5.27 -7.69 -13.57
CA SER A 193 4.40 -6.93 -12.68
C SER A 193 2.98 -7.49 -12.69
N ASP A 194 2.61 -8.21 -11.64
CA ASP A 194 1.23 -8.66 -11.43
C ASP A 194 0.26 -7.47 -11.30
N ASP A 195 0.67 -6.37 -10.67
CA ASP A 195 -0.13 -5.14 -10.59
C ASP A 195 -0.42 -4.52 -11.96
N ALA A 196 0.58 -4.45 -12.85
CA ALA A 196 0.39 -3.84 -14.16
C ALA A 196 -0.54 -4.67 -15.05
N PHE A 197 -0.37 -6.01 -15.07
CA PHE A 197 -1.29 -6.90 -15.75
C PHE A 197 -2.67 -6.90 -15.08
N GLY A 198 -2.71 -6.90 -13.75
CA GLY A 198 -3.96 -6.86 -12.99
C GLY A 198 -4.78 -5.61 -13.28
N LEU A 199 -4.16 -4.44 -13.29
CA LEU A 199 -4.84 -3.19 -13.62
C LEU A 199 -5.33 -3.18 -15.08
N ARG A 200 -4.49 -3.61 -16.03
CA ARG A 200 -4.91 -3.66 -17.44
C ARG A 200 -6.01 -4.69 -17.68
N GLY A 201 -5.96 -5.83 -17.02
CA GLY A 201 -7.03 -6.83 -17.01
C GLY A 201 -8.35 -6.28 -16.47
N TYR A 202 -8.29 -5.47 -15.41
CA TYR A 202 -9.46 -4.78 -14.87
C TYR A 202 -10.03 -3.76 -15.87
N LEU A 203 -9.19 -2.98 -16.53
CA LEU A 203 -9.62 -2.03 -17.57
C LEU A 203 -10.29 -2.75 -18.74
N TRP A 204 -9.74 -3.87 -19.21
CA TRP A 204 -10.37 -4.73 -20.23
C TRP A 204 -11.75 -5.23 -19.78
N PHE A 205 -11.86 -5.64 -18.51
CA PHE A 205 -13.13 -6.10 -17.95
C PHE A 205 -14.21 -5.02 -17.97
N GLN A 206 -13.87 -3.79 -17.55
CA GLN A 206 -14.80 -2.65 -17.57
C GLN A 206 -15.33 -2.36 -19.00
N HIS A 207 -14.52 -2.59 -20.02
CA HIS A 207 -14.90 -2.44 -21.42
C HIS A 207 -15.48 -3.73 -22.03
N LYS A 208 -15.79 -4.74 -21.21
CA LYS A 208 -16.38 -6.03 -21.62
C LYS A 208 -15.51 -6.86 -22.57
N GLU A 209 -14.23 -6.55 -22.65
CA GLU A 209 -13.22 -7.28 -23.42
C GLU A 209 -12.72 -8.47 -22.58
N TYR A 210 -13.62 -9.42 -22.29
CA TYR A 210 -13.42 -10.49 -21.33
C TYR A 210 -12.23 -11.39 -21.64
N HIS A 211 -12.00 -11.71 -22.93
CA HIS A 211 -10.87 -12.55 -23.31
C HIS A 211 -9.52 -11.88 -23.02
N ASN A 212 -9.40 -10.61 -23.31
CA ASN A 212 -8.20 -9.82 -23.03
C ASN A 212 -7.99 -9.68 -21.51
N ALA A 213 -9.07 -9.48 -20.74
CA ALA A 213 -9.02 -9.45 -19.28
C ALA A 213 -8.48 -10.76 -18.69
N ILE A 214 -8.98 -11.91 -19.15
CA ILE A 214 -8.53 -13.23 -18.71
C ILE A 214 -7.05 -13.46 -19.06
N GLU A 215 -6.61 -13.08 -20.25
CA GLU A 215 -5.20 -13.22 -20.63
C GLU A 215 -4.28 -12.43 -19.70
N ASP A 216 -4.63 -11.18 -19.38
CA ASP A 216 -3.84 -10.35 -18.48
C ASP A 216 -3.87 -10.86 -17.04
N PHE A 217 -5.04 -11.28 -16.51
CA PHE A 217 -5.11 -11.90 -15.19
C PHE A 217 -4.31 -13.21 -15.11
N ASN A 218 -4.30 -14.01 -16.17
CA ASN A 218 -3.46 -15.21 -16.22
C ASN A 218 -1.97 -14.86 -16.17
N ARG A 219 -1.54 -13.79 -16.84
CA ARG A 219 -0.16 -13.30 -16.77
C ARG A 219 0.19 -12.78 -15.38
N ALA A 220 -0.72 -12.04 -14.75
CA ALA A 220 -0.57 -11.57 -13.38
C ALA A 220 -0.41 -12.75 -12.40
N LEU A 221 -1.26 -13.76 -12.50
CA LEU A 221 -1.22 -14.97 -11.64
C LEU A 221 -0.03 -15.88 -11.95
N LYS A 222 0.55 -15.82 -13.15
CA LYS A 222 1.82 -16.49 -13.43
C LYS A 222 2.99 -15.83 -12.71
N ALA A 223 2.95 -14.51 -12.55
CA ALA A 223 3.96 -13.75 -11.80
C ALA A 223 3.76 -13.91 -10.27
N ASN A 224 2.51 -13.85 -9.82
CA ASN A 224 2.15 -13.99 -8.40
C ASN A 224 0.91 -14.88 -8.25
N PRO A 225 1.10 -16.21 -8.11
CA PRO A 225 -0.01 -17.17 -8.02
C PRO A 225 -0.91 -16.99 -6.79
N GLU A 226 -0.40 -16.33 -5.74
CA GLU A 226 -1.12 -16.13 -4.48
C GLU A 226 -1.82 -14.77 -4.39
N ASN A 227 -1.88 -14.01 -5.48
CA ASN A 227 -2.58 -12.74 -5.50
C ASN A 227 -4.10 -12.93 -5.47
N LYS A 228 -4.66 -12.93 -4.25
CA LYS A 228 -6.10 -13.12 -4.00
C LYS A 228 -6.96 -12.10 -4.75
N ARG A 229 -6.50 -10.85 -4.87
CA ARG A 229 -7.23 -9.78 -5.57
C ARG A 229 -7.41 -10.12 -7.05
N ILE A 230 -6.36 -10.62 -7.69
CA ILE A 230 -6.41 -11.01 -9.11
C ILE A 230 -7.30 -12.25 -9.32
N LEU A 231 -7.22 -13.24 -8.43
CA LEU A 231 -8.12 -14.41 -8.47
C LEU A 231 -9.59 -13.99 -8.36
N MET A 232 -9.92 -13.11 -7.42
CA MET A 232 -11.28 -12.57 -7.28
C MET A 232 -11.73 -11.80 -8.52
N SER A 233 -10.86 -10.98 -9.08
CA SER A 233 -11.15 -10.20 -10.31
C SER A 233 -11.35 -11.12 -11.51
N ARG A 234 -10.53 -12.19 -11.64
CA ARG A 234 -10.68 -13.17 -12.73
C ARG A 234 -11.97 -13.97 -12.58
N ALA A 235 -12.33 -14.33 -11.36
CA ALA A 235 -13.60 -14.98 -11.07
C ALA A 235 -14.81 -14.15 -11.53
N MET A 236 -14.77 -12.82 -11.34
CA MET A 236 -15.82 -11.92 -11.84
C MET A 236 -15.94 -11.99 -13.37
N VAL A 237 -14.81 -12.00 -14.10
CA VAL A 237 -14.83 -12.12 -15.56
C VAL A 237 -15.38 -13.49 -15.99
N TRP A 238 -14.95 -14.58 -15.36
CA TRP A 238 -15.48 -15.92 -15.62
C TRP A 238 -16.99 -16.00 -15.37
N TYR A 239 -17.48 -15.31 -14.33
CA TYR A 239 -18.91 -15.26 -14.03
C TYR A 239 -19.70 -14.59 -15.15
N GLU A 240 -19.24 -13.43 -15.65
CA GLU A 240 -19.86 -12.73 -16.80
C GLU A 240 -19.84 -13.60 -18.07
N MET A 241 -18.81 -14.43 -18.23
CA MET A 241 -18.72 -15.40 -19.34
C MET A 241 -19.53 -16.69 -19.08
N LYS A 242 -20.21 -16.81 -17.94
CA LYS A 242 -20.96 -18.01 -17.48
C LYS A 242 -20.07 -19.26 -17.38
N LYS A 243 -18.80 -19.08 -17.11
CA LYS A 243 -17.82 -20.16 -16.89
C LYS A 243 -17.75 -20.51 -15.40
N TYR A 244 -18.86 -21.04 -14.88
CA TYR A 244 -19.06 -21.31 -13.44
C TYR A 244 -18.03 -22.26 -12.79
N PRO A 245 -17.58 -23.33 -13.47
CA PRO A 245 -16.51 -24.17 -12.92
C PRO A 245 -15.22 -23.40 -12.66
N GLU A 246 -14.83 -22.48 -13.56
CA GLU A 246 -13.66 -21.62 -13.45
C GLU A 246 -13.80 -20.63 -12.28
N VAL A 247 -14.99 -20.06 -12.08
CA VAL A 247 -15.30 -19.19 -10.94
C VAL A 247 -15.13 -19.94 -9.62
N LEU A 248 -15.71 -21.14 -9.50
CA LEU A 248 -15.61 -21.97 -8.29
C LEU A 248 -14.16 -22.38 -8.00
N ASN A 249 -13.35 -22.60 -9.04
CA ASN A 249 -11.93 -22.87 -8.90
C ASN A 249 -11.18 -21.67 -8.34
N ASP A 250 -11.39 -20.47 -8.89
CA ASP A 250 -10.70 -19.26 -8.42
C ASP A 250 -11.07 -18.93 -6.97
N TYR A 251 -12.35 -19.01 -6.58
CA TYR A 251 -12.73 -18.85 -5.17
C TYR A 251 -12.11 -19.92 -4.26
N SER A 252 -11.99 -21.16 -4.74
CA SER A 252 -11.36 -22.23 -3.97
C SER A 252 -9.87 -21.98 -3.78
N GLU A 253 -9.17 -21.43 -4.78
CA GLU A 253 -7.79 -21.03 -4.64
C GLU A 253 -7.61 -19.86 -3.65
N VAL A 254 -8.51 -18.86 -3.66
CA VAL A 254 -8.51 -17.79 -2.66
C VAL A 254 -8.64 -18.36 -1.25
N ILE A 255 -9.56 -19.33 -1.04
CA ILE A 255 -9.78 -19.98 0.25
C ILE A 255 -8.56 -20.83 0.66
N ARG A 256 -7.89 -21.47 -0.30
CA ARG A 256 -6.65 -22.22 -0.03
C ARG A 256 -5.52 -21.31 0.46
N ILE A 257 -5.39 -20.12 -0.15
CA ILE A 257 -4.38 -19.12 0.20
C ILE A 257 -4.72 -18.47 1.56
N ASP A 258 -5.99 -18.16 1.78
CA ASP A 258 -6.47 -17.49 2.97
C ASP A 258 -7.79 -18.11 3.43
N SER A 259 -7.68 -19.02 4.39
CA SER A 259 -8.83 -19.74 4.94
C SER A 259 -9.82 -18.86 5.71
N ASN A 260 -9.47 -17.58 5.96
CA ASN A 260 -10.32 -16.60 6.62
C ASN A 260 -10.91 -15.56 5.67
N TYR A 261 -10.78 -15.75 4.36
CA TYR A 261 -11.27 -14.79 3.37
C TYR A 261 -12.79 -14.93 3.16
N ILE A 262 -13.56 -14.27 4.00
CA ILE A 262 -15.03 -14.33 4.08
C ILE A 262 -15.70 -14.17 2.71
N TYR A 263 -15.27 -13.19 1.91
CA TYR A 263 -15.89 -12.90 0.62
C TYR A 263 -15.80 -14.06 -0.38
N ALA A 264 -14.73 -14.85 -0.33
CA ALA A 264 -14.59 -15.99 -1.22
C ALA A 264 -15.56 -17.12 -0.85
N TYR A 265 -15.74 -17.40 0.44
CA TYR A 265 -16.76 -18.37 0.89
C TYR A 265 -18.16 -17.91 0.52
N TYR A 266 -18.49 -16.64 0.81
CA TYR A 266 -19.83 -16.12 0.53
C TYR A 266 -20.14 -16.17 -0.97
N ASN A 267 -19.25 -15.65 -1.83
CA ASN A 267 -19.45 -15.64 -3.27
C ASN A 267 -19.50 -17.06 -3.85
N ARG A 268 -18.66 -17.99 -3.34
CA ARG A 268 -18.71 -19.38 -3.74
C ARG A 268 -20.01 -20.05 -3.33
N ALA A 269 -20.53 -19.76 -2.13
CA ALA A 269 -21.82 -20.24 -1.66
C ALA A 269 -22.96 -19.78 -2.55
N MET A 270 -22.98 -18.49 -2.90
CA MET A 270 -24.03 -17.93 -3.77
C MET A 270 -24.02 -18.58 -5.15
N LEU A 271 -22.83 -18.74 -5.75
CA LEU A 271 -22.72 -19.42 -7.03
C LEU A 271 -23.09 -20.91 -6.94
N ARG A 272 -22.68 -21.62 -5.88
CA ARG A 272 -23.08 -23.01 -5.65
C ARG A 272 -24.58 -23.16 -5.52
N ALA A 273 -25.26 -22.23 -4.86
CA ALA A 273 -26.70 -22.19 -4.77
C ALA A 273 -27.36 -22.02 -6.16
N GLU A 274 -26.82 -21.11 -6.97
CA GLU A 274 -27.29 -20.83 -8.33
C GLU A 274 -27.17 -22.05 -9.26
N VAL A 275 -26.05 -22.81 -9.15
CA VAL A 275 -25.83 -24.02 -9.97
C VAL A 275 -26.43 -25.26 -9.36
N GLY A 276 -27.18 -25.16 -8.24
CA GLY A 276 -27.90 -26.26 -7.61
C GLY A 276 -27.11 -27.09 -6.59
N GLU A 277 -25.88 -26.72 -6.27
CA GLU A 277 -25.05 -27.39 -5.26
C GLU A 277 -25.38 -26.93 -3.83
N LYS A 278 -26.68 -26.98 -3.44
CA LYS A 278 -27.20 -26.36 -2.22
C LYS A 278 -26.50 -26.80 -0.94
N ASN A 279 -26.22 -28.13 -0.80
CA ASN A 279 -25.50 -28.62 0.39
C ASN A 279 -24.06 -28.09 0.50
N ALA A 280 -23.38 -27.89 -0.62
CA ALA A 280 -22.06 -27.31 -0.63
C ALA A 280 -22.11 -25.79 -0.34
N ALA A 281 -23.14 -25.10 -0.82
CA ALA A 281 -23.42 -23.72 -0.49
C ALA A 281 -23.65 -23.49 1.01
N ILE A 282 -24.46 -24.36 1.64
CA ILE A 282 -24.71 -24.30 3.10
C ILE A 282 -23.40 -24.46 3.88
N ARG A 283 -22.55 -25.43 3.51
CA ARG A 283 -21.23 -25.58 4.18
C ARG A 283 -20.33 -24.35 4.06
N ASP A 284 -20.36 -23.68 2.93
CA ASP A 284 -19.62 -22.42 2.77
C ASP A 284 -20.22 -21.31 3.66
N LEU A 285 -21.56 -21.21 3.73
CA LEU A 285 -22.22 -20.25 4.63
C LEU A 285 -22.01 -20.59 6.11
N ASP A 286 -21.87 -21.85 6.48
CA ASP A 286 -21.49 -22.24 7.84
C ASP A 286 -20.15 -21.61 8.23
N LYS A 287 -19.17 -21.64 7.31
CA LYS A 287 -17.87 -20.97 7.50
C LYS A 287 -18.00 -19.47 7.61
N VAL A 288 -18.87 -18.85 6.82
CA VAL A 288 -19.12 -17.40 6.90
C VAL A 288 -19.75 -17.02 8.25
N VAL A 289 -20.70 -17.82 8.77
CA VAL A 289 -21.29 -17.61 10.11
C VAL A 289 -20.24 -17.77 11.21
N GLU A 290 -19.37 -18.79 11.14
CA GLU A 290 -18.26 -18.96 12.10
C GLU A 290 -17.36 -17.72 12.18
N MET A 291 -17.11 -17.05 11.04
CA MET A 291 -16.21 -15.88 10.95
C MET A 291 -16.93 -14.56 11.26
N ASN A 292 -18.23 -14.46 11.01
CA ASN A 292 -19.02 -13.26 11.20
C ASN A 292 -20.43 -13.61 11.70
N PRO A 293 -20.55 -13.95 12.99
CA PRO A 293 -21.80 -14.44 13.57
C PRO A 293 -22.90 -13.36 13.70
N ASP A 294 -22.56 -12.09 13.57
CA ASP A 294 -23.53 -10.98 13.74
C ASP A 294 -24.16 -10.53 12.39
N ASN A 295 -23.88 -11.23 11.28
CA ASN A 295 -24.39 -10.81 9.99
C ASN A 295 -25.74 -11.43 9.65
N ILE A 296 -26.80 -10.67 9.79
CA ILE A 296 -28.20 -11.03 9.55
C ILE A 296 -28.42 -11.70 8.19
N LEU A 297 -27.85 -11.13 7.12
CA LEU A 297 -28.07 -11.63 5.76
C LEU A 297 -27.54 -13.04 5.52
N ILE A 298 -26.51 -13.43 6.25
CA ILE A 298 -25.92 -14.77 6.09
C ILE A 298 -26.87 -15.84 6.63
N TYR A 299 -27.43 -15.63 7.81
CA TYR A 299 -28.45 -16.53 8.38
C TYR A 299 -29.68 -16.59 7.47
N PHE A 300 -30.16 -15.45 6.99
CA PHE A 300 -31.30 -15.42 6.09
C PHE A 300 -31.05 -16.23 4.81
N ASN A 301 -29.92 -16.03 4.14
CA ASN A 301 -29.57 -16.76 2.92
C ASN A 301 -29.37 -18.25 3.19
N ARG A 302 -28.73 -18.63 4.31
CA ARG A 302 -28.58 -20.04 4.69
C ARG A 302 -29.91 -20.69 5.02
N GLY A 303 -30.81 -19.97 5.73
CA GLY A 303 -32.16 -20.42 6.02
C GLY A 303 -32.97 -20.70 4.76
N LEU A 304 -32.91 -19.84 3.74
CA LEU A 304 -33.53 -20.07 2.44
C LEU A 304 -33.01 -21.38 1.78
N LEU A 305 -31.71 -21.59 1.79
CA LEU A 305 -31.11 -22.79 1.20
C LEU A 305 -31.50 -24.05 1.98
N LYS A 306 -31.58 -23.99 3.32
CA LYS A 306 -32.08 -25.10 4.16
C LYS A 306 -33.55 -25.40 3.88
N MET A 307 -34.39 -24.38 3.69
CA MET A 307 -35.78 -24.62 3.23
C MET A 307 -35.82 -25.36 1.89
N ASP A 308 -35.00 -24.95 0.96
CA ASP A 308 -34.95 -25.57 -0.38
C ASP A 308 -34.56 -27.07 -0.36
N ILE A 309 -33.74 -27.49 0.61
CA ILE A 309 -33.36 -28.89 0.82
C ILE A 309 -34.28 -29.61 1.83
N ARG A 310 -35.38 -28.97 2.28
CA ARG A 310 -36.36 -29.44 3.25
C ARG A 310 -35.81 -29.65 4.67
N ASP A 311 -34.73 -28.96 5.04
CA ASP A 311 -34.26 -28.85 6.43
C ASP A 311 -35.06 -27.75 7.14
N TRP A 312 -36.28 -28.05 7.52
CA TRP A 312 -37.22 -27.10 8.11
C TRP A 312 -36.76 -26.58 9.49
N TYR A 313 -36.15 -27.47 10.30
CA TYR A 313 -35.65 -27.09 11.62
C TYR A 313 -34.44 -26.16 11.53
N GLY A 314 -33.47 -26.54 10.72
CA GLY A 314 -32.31 -25.69 10.51
C GLY A 314 -32.65 -24.32 9.85
N ALA A 315 -33.67 -24.29 8.97
CA ALA A 315 -34.18 -23.04 8.42
C ALA A 315 -34.87 -22.16 9.48
N TYR A 316 -35.67 -22.77 10.35
CA TYR A 316 -36.33 -22.08 11.46
C TYR A 316 -35.31 -21.43 12.41
N ASP A 317 -34.28 -22.19 12.79
CA ASP A 317 -33.21 -21.69 13.65
C ASP A 317 -32.48 -20.48 12.99
N ASP A 318 -32.13 -20.59 11.71
CA ASP A 318 -31.46 -19.50 10.99
C ASP A 318 -32.34 -18.24 10.86
N PHE A 319 -33.65 -18.40 10.57
CA PHE A 319 -34.54 -17.22 10.52
C PHE A 319 -34.76 -16.62 11.90
N THR A 320 -34.82 -17.45 12.93
CA THR A 320 -34.95 -16.96 14.32
C THR A 320 -33.72 -16.13 14.71
N GLU A 321 -32.53 -16.61 14.39
CA GLU A 321 -31.29 -15.87 14.63
C GLU A 321 -31.22 -14.58 13.80
N SER A 322 -31.63 -14.62 12.53
CA SER A 322 -31.73 -13.44 11.68
C SER A 322 -32.66 -12.38 12.26
N ILE A 323 -33.78 -12.78 12.89
CA ILE A 323 -34.72 -11.86 13.56
C ILE A 323 -34.13 -11.34 14.87
N HIS A 324 -33.43 -12.19 15.63
CA HIS A 324 -32.80 -11.81 16.89
C HIS A 324 -31.69 -10.77 16.72
N LEU A 325 -30.97 -10.83 15.62
CA LEU A 325 -29.89 -9.90 15.28
C LEU A 325 -30.41 -8.57 14.64
N TYR A 326 -31.70 -8.53 14.25
CA TYR A 326 -32.33 -7.31 13.69
C TYR A 326 -32.67 -6.32 14.80
#